data_8c6f74359ec08569f7a956668379c6d8
#
_entry.id   8c6f74359ec08569f7a956668379c6d8
#
_cell.length_a   1.000
_cell.length_b   1.000
_cell.length_c   1.000
_cell.angle_alpha   90.00
_cell.angle_beta   90.00
_cell.angle_gamma   90.00
#
_symmetry.space_group_name_H-M   'P 1'
#
loop_
_entity.id
_entity.type
_entity.pdbx_description
1 polymer ?
#
loop_
_entity_poly.entity_id
_entity_poly.type
_entity_poly.pdbx_seq_one_letter_code
_entity_poly.pdbx_strand_id
1 'polypeptide(L)'
;MTHDQTVVQIGRRHPAREPNQRVQNTAPPAPSPISPTPVVLEEGRQAIRIGLLVVVVAFGGGGLLLGRAPLAGAVVASGVVKVADNHKSVQHLEGGIVKEIRVRNGDRVAAGQTLIVLEDERASAGLDLLAGQWDAAAAKAARLQAESDFQPEPTFPERLRARAKDPKIAELLRMENSLFQTKRAALERQLKSFDDQITEIDREQNSLQTQLGAEKEASRLLAEEVRVNEAGQQRQVVTKVQVLALKRAQQERLARQAELGGAIARSRQRMEEFRSRATAFRNQYMQTAADELST
;
A
#
# COMPACT_ATOMS: atom_id res chain seq x y z
N MET A 1 -24.10 -1.35 46.93
CA MET A 1 -25.32 -1.95 46.37
C MET A 1 -24.84 -2.64 45.10
N THR A 2 -24.45 -3.86 45.24
CA THR A 2 -25.15 -5.14 45.08
C THR A 2 -25.38 -5.48 43.61
N HIS A 3 -24.59 -6.47 43.21
CA HIS A 3 -24.94 -7.71 42.51
C HIS A 3 -25.09 -7.60 40.97
N ASP A 4 -24.63 -8.46 40.13
CA ASP A 4 -24.48 -9.92 40.33
C ASP A 4 -23.49 -10.50 39.30
N GLN A 5 -22.79 -11.53 39.73
CA GLN A 5 -21.95 -12.42 38.97
C GLN A 5 -22.82 -13.48 38.28
N THR A 6 -22.44 -13.93 37.10
CA THR A 6 -22.74 -15.29 36.73
C THR A 6 -21.58 -15.92 36.00
N VAL A 7 -20.84 -16.74 36.73
CA VAL A 7 -19.88 -17.74 36.28
C VAL A 7 -20.67 -18.97 35.86
N VAL A 8 -20.36 -19.53 34.69
CA VAL A 8 -20.68 -20.91 34.35
C VAL A 8 -19.41 -21.67 33.98
N GLN A 9 -18.95 -22.46 34.93
CA GLN A 9 -18.07 -23.60 34.74
C GLN A 9 -18.89 -24.86 34.43
N ILE A 10 -18.48 -25.64 33.49
CA ILE A 10 -18.72 -27.12 33.39
C ILE A 10 -17.62 -27.60 32.44
N GLY A 11 -16.79 -28.60 32.64
CA GLY A 11 -16.72 -29.66 33.60
C GLY A 11 -15.74 -30.68 32.99
N ARG A 12 -14.80 -31.09 33.78
CA ARG A 12 -13.80 -32.15 33.49
C ARG A 12 -14.47 -33.51 33.32
N ARG A 13 -13.89 -34.37 32.45
CA ARG A 13 -13.73 -35.80 32.75
C ARG A 13 -12.58 -36.39 31.94
N HIS A 14 -11.52 -36.75 32.65
CA HIS A 14 -10.68 -37.91 32.36
C HIS A 14 -11.39 -39.15 32.92
N PRO A 15 -11.10 -40.38 32.40
CA PRO A 15 -10.18 -41.21 33.15
C PRO A 15 -9.14 -41.99 32.34
N ALA A 16 -8.16 -42.40 33.07
CA ALA A 16 -6.98 -43.18 32.80
C ALA A 16 -7.24 -44.68 32.51
N ARG A 17 -6.29 -45.37 31.87
CA ARG A 17 -5.47 -46.47 32.38
C ARG A 17 -4.68 -47.19 31.28
N GLU A 18 -3.39 -47.26 31.54
CA GLU A 18 -2.44 -48.27 30.98
C GLU A 18 -2.85 -49.70 31.35
N PRO A 19 -2.23 -50.79 30.80
CA PRO A 19 -0.76 -50.96 30.85
C PRO A 19 -0.11 -51.76 29.67
N ASN A 20 1.14 -51.46 29.47
CA ASN A 20 2.31 -52.35 29.37
C ASN A 20 2.20 -53.65 28.55
N GLN A 21 2.95 -53.73 27.43
CA GLN A 21 3.75 -54.91 27.13
C GLN A 21 4.96 -54.62 26.27
N ARG A 22 6.06 -55.04 26.79
CA ARG A 22 7.44 -55.09 26.36
C ARG A 22 7.57 -56.23 25.32
N VAL A 23 8.14 -56.00 24.12
CA VAL A 23 8.86 -57.04 23.34
C VAL A 23 9.92 -56.37 22.44
N GLN A 24 11.13 -56.63 22.77
CA GLN A 24 12.32 -57.05 22.02
C GLN A 24 12.70 -56.37 20.69
N ASN A 25 13.89 -55.85 20.76
CA ASN A 25 14.90 -55.69 19.73
C ASN A 25 14.89 -56.68 18.59
N THR A 26 14.84 -56.20 17.37
CA THR A 26 15.71 -56.68 16.27
C THR A 26 15.87 -55.60 15.23
N ALA A 27 17.08 -55.20 15.00
CA ALA A 27 17.47 -54.29 13.95
C ALA A 27 17.39 -54.96 12.59
N PRO A 28 16.79 -54.40 11.58
CA PRO A 28 16.98 -54.80 10.20
C PRO A 28 18.14 -54.04 9.55
N PRO A 29 18.78 -54.66 8.55
CA PRO A 29 20.00 -54.16 7.93
C PRO A 29 19.76 -52.93 7.04
N ALA A 30 20.80 -52.14 6.87
CA ALA A 30 20.85 -50.96 6.03
C ALA A 30 20.42 -51.27 4.57
N PRO A 31 19.56 -50.47 3.98
CA PRO A 31 19.34 -50.55 2.55
C PRO A 31 20.45 -49.78 1.82
N SER A 32 20.92 -50.44 0.78
CA SER A 32 21.91 -49.98 -0.21
C SER A 32 21.48 -48.67 -0.88
N PRO A 33 22.42 -47.85 -1.36
CA PRO A 33 22.09 -46.59 -2.02
C PRO A 33 21.46 -46.88 -3.39
N ILE A 34 20.22 -46.44 -3.52
CA ILE A 34 19.53 -46.42 -4.81
C ILE A 34 20.05 -45.17 -5.57
N SER A 35 20.75 -45.42 -6.64
CA SER A 35 21.14 -44.40 -7.62
C SER A 35 19.90 -43.73 -8.20
N PRO A 36 19.84 -42.42 -8.32
CA PRO A 36 18.75 -41.79 -9.05
C PRO A 36 18.95 -41.99 -10.54
N THR A 37 18.11 -42.79 -11.14
CA THR A 37 17.94 -42.82 -12.59
C THR A 37 17.36 -41.43 -13.02
N PRO A 38 17.87 -40.79 -14.05
CA PRO A 38 17.26 -39.61 -14.60
C PRO A 38 15.98 -39.99 -15.34
N VAL A 39 14.84 -39.74 -14.74
CA VAL A 39 13.55 -39.86 -15.42
C VAL A 39 13.37 -38.64 -16.33
N VAL A 40 13.60 -38.85 -17.58
CA VAL A 40 12.95 -38.34 -18.78
C VAL A 40 11.99 -37.16 -18.55
N LEU A 41 12.51 -35.96 -18.70
CA LEU A 41 11.71 -34.70 -18.75
C LEU A 41 11.23 -34.35 -20.19
N GLU A 42 11.35 -35.26 -21.14
CA GLU A 42 10.95 -34.95 -22.53
C GLU A 42 9.48 -35.24 -22.85
N GLU A 43 8.84 -36.20 -22.17
CA GLU A 43 7.43 -36.49 -22.45
C GLU A 43 6.44 -35.43 -21.90
N GLY A 44 6.81 -34.72 -20.83
CA GLY A 44 5.95 -33.68 -20.28
C GLY A 44 5.78 -32.46 -21.18
N ARG A 45 6.79 -32.15 -21.99
CA ARG A 45 6.73 -30.99 -22.90
C ARG A 45 5.79 -31.19 -24.08
N GLN A 46 5.66 -32.42 -24.55
CA GLN A 46 4.70 -32.73 -25.62
C GLN A 46 3.27 -32.70 -25.11
N ALA A 47 3.01 -33.27 -23.92
CA ALA A 47 1.69 -33.21 -23.29
C ALA A 47 1.25 -31.77 -23.00
N ILE A 48 2.17 -30.92 -22.52
CA ILE A 48 1.87 -29.49 -22.27
C ILE A 48 1.59 -28.73 -23.59
N ARG A 49 2.33 -29.01 -24.64
CA ARG A 49 2.09 -28.39 -25.95
C ARG A 49 0.77 -28.83 -26.56
N ILE A 50 0.43 -30.12 -26.45
CA ILE A 50 -0.85 -30.64 -26.90
C ILE A 50 -1.98 -30.05 -26.07
N GLY A 51 -1.85 -29.99 -24.74
CA GLY A 51 -2.83 -29.36 -23.86
C GLY A 51 -3.05 -27.88 -24.19
N LEU A 52 -1.96 -27.13 -24.41
CA LEU A 52 -2.04 -25.73 -24.79
C LEU A 52 -2.69 -25.55 -26.15
N LEU A 53 -2.38 -26.43 -27.11
CA LEU A 53 -2.98 -26.40 -28.46
C LEU A 53 -4.49 -26.68 -28.40
N VAL A 54 -4.91 -27.63 -27.58
CA VAL A 54 -6.35 -27.93 -27.36
C VAL A 54 -7.05 -26.71 -26.75
N VAL A 55 -6.44 -26.05 -25.79
CA VAL A 55 -7.02 -24.84 -25.16
C VAL A 55 -7.12 -23.70 -26.20
N VAL A 56 -6.08 -23.48 -26.98
CA VAL A 56 -6.09 -22.43 -28.01
C VAL A 56 -7.14 -22.73 -29.09
N VAL A 57 -7.26 -23.99 -29.51
CA VAL A 57 -8.28 -24.39 -30.51
C VAL A 57 -9.70 -24.32 -29.93
N ALA A 58 -9.88 -24.72 -28.68
CA ALA A 58 -11.19 -24.67 -28.03
C ALA A 58 -11.66 -23.21 -27.81
N PHE A 59 -10.79 -22.36 -27.24
CA PHE A 59 -11.14 -20.97 -26.99
C PHE A 59 -11.06 -20.10 -28.25
N GLY A 60 -10.07 -20.31 -29.11
CA GLY A 60 -9.97 -19.61 -30.37
C GLY A 60 -11.06 -20.01 -31.36
N GLY A 61 -11.29 -21.31 -31.53
CA GLY A 61 -12.36 -21.84 -32.38
C GLY A 61 -13.74 -21.53 -31.81
N GLY A 62 -13.92 -21.70 -30.52
CA GLY A 62 -15.19 -21.36 -29.84
C GLY A 62 -15.47 -19.84 -29.90
N GLY A 63 -14.45 -19.01 -29.66
CA GLY A 63 -14.57 -17.55 -29.79
C GLY A 63 -14.88 -17.09 -31.21
N LEU A 64 -14.27 -17.72 -32.22
CA LEU A 64 -14.52 -17.42 -33.63
C LEU A 64 -15.97 -17.86 -34.06
N LEU A 65 -16.41 -19.02 -33.59
CA LEU A 65 -17.79 -19.52 -33.82
C LEU A 65 -18.84 -18.63 -33.14
N LEU A 66 -18.60 -18.23 -31.90
CA LEU A 66 -19.48 -17.32 -31.16
C LEU A 66 -19.48 -15.91 -31.76
N GLY A 67 -18.32 -15.42 -32.23
CA GLY A 67 -18.21 -14.10 -32.87
C GLY A 67 -18.82 -14.05 -34.28
N ARG A 68 -18.99 -15.22 -34.92
CA ARG A 68 -19.67 -15.31 -36.25
C ARG A 68 -21.10 -15.80 -36.17
N ALA A 69 -21.54 -16.27 -35.00
CA ALA A 69 -22.93 -16.64 -34.83
C ALA A 69 -23.83 -15.39 -35.00
N PRO A 70 -24.66 -15.32 -36.06
CA PRO A 70 -25.57 -14.19 -36.19
C PRO A 70 -26.62 -14.31 -35.08
N LEU A 71 -26.44 -13.50 -34.04
CA LEU A 71 -27.48 -13.34 -33.02
C LEU A 71 -28.64 -12.54 -33.63
N ALA A 72 -29.39 -13.17 -34.48
CA ALA A 72 -30.66 -12.63 -34.98
C ALA A 72 -31.71 -12.87 -33.89
N GLY A 73 -31.73 -12.02 -32.90
CA GLY A 73 -32.84 -11.93 -31.98
C GLY A 73 -34.00 -11.19 -32.65
N ALA A 74 -34.94 -11.91 -33.21
CA ALA A 74 -36.19 -11.29 -33.61
C ALA A 74 -37.08 -11.17 -32.36
N VAL A 75 -37.27 -9.94 -31.89
CA VAL A 75 -38.32 -9.64 -30.92
C VAL A 75 -39.64 -9.56 -31.70
N VAL A 76 -40.43 -10.62 -31.62
CA VAL A 76 -41.81 -10.57 -32.11
C VAL A 76 -42.63 -9.80 -31.09
N ALA A 77 -42.77 -8.51 -31.30
CA ALA A 77 -43.72 -7.70 -30.55
C ALA A 77 -45.08 -7.75 -31.25
N SER A 78 -46.06 -8.33 -30.58
CA SER A 78 -47.46 -8.21 -31.02
C SER A 78 -47.93 -6.77 -30.73
N GLY A 79 -47.92 -5.95 -31.75
CA GLY A 79 -48.46 -4.59 -31.65
C GLY A 79 -49.98 -4.63 -31.94
N VAL A 80 -50.77 -4.19 -31.01
CA VAL A 80 -52.20 -3.90 -31.26
C VAL A 80 -52.27 -2.50 -31.82
N VAL A 81 -52.63 -2.37 -33.10
CA VAL A 81 -52.93 -1.05 -33.68
C VAL A 81 -54.26 -0.60 -33.10
N LYS A 82 -54.21 0.25 -32.08
CA LYS A 82 -55.37 1.02 -31.63
C LYS A 82 -55.43 2.30 -32.42
N VAL A 83 -56.64 2.59 -33.00
CA VAL A 83 -56.88 3.92 -33.48
C VAL A 83 -56.67 4.91 -32.35
N ALA A 84 -55.71 5.83 -32.53
CA ALA A 84 -55.41 6.81 -31.51
C ALA A 84 -56.65 7.63 -31.23
N ASP A 85 -57.16 7.52 -30.02
CA ASP A 85 -58.18 8.39 -29.52
C ASP A 85 -57.73 9.83 -29.72
N ASN A 86 -58.56 10.68 -30.37
CA ASN A 86 -58.15 12.02 -30.73
C ASN A 86 -57.84 12.94 -29.54
N HIS A 87 -58.07 12.46 -28.31
CA HIS A 87 -57.80 13.20 -27.11
C HIS A 87 -56.47 12.76 -26.49
N LYS A 88 -55.44 13.59 -26.57
CA LYS A 88 -54.17 13.39 -25.90
C LYS A 88 -54.19 14.19 -24.60
N SER A 89 -54.13 13.51 -23.49
CA SER A 89 -53.87 14.14 -22.18
C SER A 89 -52.41 14.42 -22.04
N VAL A 90 -52.02 15.68 -21.87
CA VAL A 90 -50.66 16.09 -21.54
C VAL A 90 -50.59 16.26 -20.05
N GLN A 91 -49.81 15.38 -19.39
CA GLN A 91 -49.63 15.39 -17.95
C GLN A 91 -48.16 15.47 -17.60
N HIS A 92 -47.84 16.23 -16.58
CA HIS A 92 -46.50 16.21 -15.97
C HIS A 92 -46.44 15.05 -14.98
N LEU A 93 -45.34 14.30 -14.99
CA LEU A 93 -45.18 13.07 -14.17
C LEU A 93 -45.27 13.34 -12.67
N GLU A 94 -44.68 14.43 -12.24
CA GLU A 94 -44.55 14.76 -10.78
C GLU A 94 -45.50 15.91 -10.36
N GLY A 95 -46.20 16.56 -11.32
CA GLY A 95 -46.96 17.77 -11.05
C GLY A 95 -46.05 18.98 -10.82
N GLY A 96 -46.60 20.06 -10.28
CA GLY A 96 -45.83 21.27 -9.94
C GLY A 96 -46.75 22.48 -9.72
N ILE A 97 -46.17 23.58 -9.23
CA ILE A 97 -46.86 24.86 -9.13
C ILE A 97 -46.86 25.52 -10.49
N VAL A 98 -48.03 25.90 -10.97
CA VAL A 98 -48.16 26.56 -12.28
C VAL A 98 -47.64 28.00 -12.17
N LYS A 99 -46.57 28.31 -12.89
CA LYS A 99 -46.01 29.66 -12.99
C LYS A 99 -46.73 30.50 -14.05
N GLU A 100 -46.99 29.91 -15.20
CA GLU A 100 -47.59 30.60 -16.36
C GLU A 100 -48.39 29.61 -17.21
N ILE A 101 -49.62 30.00 -17.63
CA ILE A 101 -50.39 29.28 -18.59
C ILE A 101 -50.35 30.08 -19.89
N ARG A 102 -49.79 29.51 -20.97
CA ARG A 102 -49.55 30.17 -22.27
C ARG A 102 -50.60 29.91 -23.30
N VAL A 103 -51.63 29.13 -22.98
CA VAL A 103 -52.70 28.75 -23.90
C VAL A 103 -54.05 28.88 -23.23
N ARG A 104 -55.09 29.10 -24.00
CA ARG A 104 -56.50 29.16 -23.56
C ARG A 104 -57.31 28.06 -24.22
N ASN A 105 -58.48 27.77 -23.67
CA ASN A 105 -59.39 26.82 -24.25
C ASN A 105 -59.76 27.25 -25.65
N GLY A 106 -59.65 26.37 -26.66
CA GLY A 106 -59.88 26.63 -28.04
C GLY A 106 -58.66 27.02 -28.87
N ASP A 107 -57.50 27.25 -28.25
CA ASP A 107 -56.29 27.58 -29.00
C ASP A 107 -55.73 26.38 -29.78
N ARG A 108 -55.21 26.66 -30.97
CA ARG A 108 -54.52 25.68 -31.78
C ARG A 108 -53.05 25.61 -31.37
N VAL A 109 -52.62 24.43 -30.98
CA VAL A 109 -51.26 24.22 -30.51
C VAL A 109 -50.44 23.37 -31.47
N ALA A 110 -49.17 23.72 -31.66
CA ALA A 110 -48.24 22.96 -32.48
C ALA A 110 -47.52 21.89 -31.65
N ALA A 111 -47.00 20.87 -32.34
CA ALA A 111 -46.17 19.87 -31.66
C ALA A 111 -44.91 20.53 -31.09
N GLY A 112 -44.64 20.30 -29.79
CA GLY A 112 -43.50 20.90 -29.09
C GLY A 112 -43.75 22.30 -28.50
N GLN A 113 -45.00 22.86 -28.69
CA GLN A 113 -45.34 24.16 -28.12
C GLN A 113 -45.50 24.07 -26.60
N THR A 114 -44.89 25.02 -25.88
CA THR A 114 -45.04 25.14 -24.42
C THR A 114 -46.46 25.59 -24.06
N LEU A 115 -47.21 24.76 -23.34
CA LEU A 115 -48.57 25.02 -22.91
C LEU A 115 -48.64 25.67 -21.54
N ILE A 116 -47.88 25.12 -20.63
CA ILE A 116 -47.80 25.52 -19.20
C ILE A 116 -46.33 25.58 -18.79
N VAL A 117 -45.98 26.58 -18.03
CA VAL A 117 -44.66 26.66 -17.36
C VAL A 117 -44.91 26.38 -15.91
N LEU A 118 -44.24 25.35 -15.39
CA LEU A 118 -44.27 24.99 -14.00
C LEU A 118 -43.12 25.70 -13.29
N GLU A 119 -43.36 26.08 -12.04
CA GLU A 119 -42.33 26.56 -11.15
C GLU A 119 -41.73 25.36 -10.42
N ASP A 120 -40.44 25.12 -10.64
CA ASP A 120 -39.78 23.90 -10.17
C ASP A 120 -38.73 24.22 -9.14
N GLU A 121 -39.19 24.82 -7.99
CA GLU A 121 -38.31 25.09 -6.87
C GLU A 121 -37.68 23.80 -6.29
N ARG A 122 -38.40 22.66 -6.36
CA ARG A 122 -37.90 21.37 -5.86
C ARG A 122 -36.81 20.79 -6.74
N ALA A 123 -36.99 20.85 -8.07
CA ALA A 123 -35.97 20.37 -9.00
C ALA A 123 -34.75 21.29 -9.00
N SER A 124 -34.95 22.62 -8.92
CA SER A 124 -33.82 23.54 -8.83
C SER A 124 -33.04 23.35 -7.52
N ALA A 125 -33.74 23.20 -6.39
CA ALA A 125 -33.08 22.89 -5.10
C ALA A 125 -32.38 21.52 -5.13
N GLY A 126 -32.99 20.52 -5.77
CA GLY A 126 -32.36 19.21 -6.02
C GLY A 126 -31.12 19.28 -6.89
N LEU A 127 -31.17 20.05 -7.96
CA LEU A 127 -30.01 20.31 -8.82
C LEU A 127 -28.89 21.04 -8.06
N ASP A 128 -29.22 22.06 -7.27
CA ASP A 128 -28.23 22.80 -6.47
C ASP A 128 -27.58 21.91 -5.44
N LEU A 129 -28.35 21.03 -4.79
CA LEU A 129 -27.82 20.04 -3.85
C LEU A 129 -26.85 19.07 -4.53
N LEU A 130 -27.28 18.46 -5.64
CA LEU A 130 -26.45 17.53 -6.40
C LEU A 130 -25.21 18.20 -7.00
N ALA A 131 -25.36 19.42 -7.50
CA ALA A 131 -24.23 20.21 -7.98
C ALA A 131 -23.24 20.51 -6.86
N GLY A 132 -23.72 20.86 -5.67
CA GLY A 132 -22.88 21.09 -4.51
C GLY A 132 -22.15 19.81 -4.04
N GLN A 133 -22.84 18.67 -4.04
CA GLN A 133 -22.22 17.38 -3.74
C GLN A 133 -21.15 17.01 -4.76
N TRP A 134 -21.43 17.22 -6.05
CA TRP A 134 -20.47 16.97 -7.11
C TRP A 134 -19.26 17.90 -6.99
N ASP A 135 -19.47 19.19 -6.75
CA ASP A 135 -18.41 20.18 -6.57
C ASP A 135 -17.51 19.79 -5.37
N ALA A 136 -18.11 19.35 -4.25
CA ALA A 136 -17.39 18.87 -3.09
C ALA A 136 -16.58 17.59 -3.37
N ALA A 137 -17.20 16.61 -4.04
CA ALA A 137 -16.54 15.37 -4.44
C ALA A 137 -15.37 15.64 -5.40
N ALA A 138 -15.56 16.52 -6.38
CA ALA A 138 -14.52 16.88 -7.34
C ALA A 138 -13.35 17.63 -6.70
N ALA A 139 -13.62 18.51 -5.74
CA ALA A 139 -12.57 19.22 -5.00
C ALA A 139 -11.79 18.25 -4.09
N LYS A 140 -12.50 17.36 -3.37
CA LYS A 140 -11.90 16.29 -2.57
C LYS A 140 -11.03 15.37 -3.42
N ALA A 141 -11.54 14.92 -4.57
CA ALA A 141 -10.80 14.06 -5.50
C ALA A 141 -9.51 14.72 -5.99
N ALA A 142 -9.57 16.01 -6.35
CA ALA A 142 -8.38 16.76 -6.77
C ALA A 142 -7.32 16.85 -5.67
N ARG A 143 -7.73 17.04 -4.40
CA ARG A 143 -6.83 17.00 -3.25
C ARG A 143 -6.20 15.61 -3.07
N LEU A 144 -7.03 14.58 -3.05
CA LEU A 144 -6.58 13.20 -2.88
C LEU A 144 -5.64 12.75 -4.00
N GLN A 145 -5.93 13.15 -5.24
CA GLN A 145 -5.04 12.92 -6.38
C GLN A 145 -3.67 13.57 -6.16
N ALA A 146 -3.64 14.82 -5.70
CA ALA A 146 -2.38 15.51 -5.41
C ALA A 146 -1.61 14.87 -4.24
N GLU A 147 -2.32 14.37 -3.22
CA GLU A 147 -1.74 13.61 -2.10
C GLU A 147 -1.14 12.27 -2.57
N SER A 148 -1.87 11.50 -3.39
CA SER A 148 -1.44 10.20 -3.91
C SER A 148 -0.29 10.30 -4.89
N ASP A 149 -0.31 11.29 -5.77
CA ASP A 149 0.75 11.55 -6.75
C ASP A 149 1.93 12.35 -6.17
N PHE A 150 1.86 12.66 -4.89
CA PHE A 150 2.86 13.46 -4.18
C PHE A 150 3.13 14.83 -4.83
N GLN A 151 2.12 15.46 -5.38
CA GLN A 151 2.23 16.77 -6.01
C GLN A 151 2.41 17.89 -4.97
N PRO A 152 3.00 19.02 -5.35
CA PRO A 152 3.19 20.16 -4.42
C PRO A 152 1.88 20.86 -4.05
N GLU A 153 0.90 20.87 -4.96
CA GLU A 153 -0.37 21.58 -4.81
C GLU A 153 -1.52 20.79 -5.50
N PRO A 154 -2.76 20.88 -4.99
CA PRO A 154 -3.91 20.29 -5.66
C PRO A 154 -4.25 21.04 -6.94
N THR A 155 -4.48 20.32 -8.03
CA THR A 155 -4.95 20.88 -9.29
C THR A 155 -6.45 20.71 -9.39
N PHE A 156 -7.21 21.74 -9.03
CA PHE A 156 -8.66 21.71 -9.09
C PHE A 156 -9.18 21.74 -10.54
N PRO A 157 -10.29 21.02 -10.84
CA PRO A 157 -10.90 21.00 -12.16
C PRO A 157 -11.28 22.43 -12.65
N GLU A 158 -11.17 22.64 -13.97
CA GLU A 158 -11.46 23.97 -14.57
C GLU A 158 -12.85 24.49 -14.21
N ARG A 159 -13.85 23.62 -14.18
CA ARG A 159 -15.22 23.98 -13.77
C ARG A 159 -15.29 24.62 -12.39
N LEU A 160 -14.49 24.16 -11.43
CA LEU A 160 -14.43 24.74 -10.09
C LEU A 160 -13.61 26.05 -10.10
N ARG A 161 -12.50 26.07 -10.82
CA ARG A 161 -11.65 27.26 -10.95
C ARG A 161 -12.39 28.43 -11.61
N ALA A 162 -13.17 28.17 -12.66
CA ALA A 162 -13.97 29.18 -13.34
C ALA A 162 -15.03 29.81 -12.40
N ARG A 163 -15.51 29.05 -11.41
CA ARG A 163 -16.49 29.49 -10.41
C ARG A 163 -15.87 29.93 -9.08
N ALA A 164 -14.58 30.13 -9.01
CA ALA A 164 -13.87 30.53 -7.77
C ALA A 164 -14.31 31.89 -7.20
N LYS A 165 -15.10 32.69 -7.97
CA LYS A 165 -15.73 33.94 -7.50
C LYS A 165 -17.00 33.69 -6.68
N ASP A 166 -17.62 32.51 -6.81
CA ASP A 166 -18.74 32.09 -5.97
C ASP A 166 -18.25 31.86 -4.54
N PRO A 167 -18.81 32.53 -3.53
CA PRO A 167 -18.35 32.39 -2.14
C PRO A 167 -18.35 30.95 -1.63
N LYS A 168 -19.31 30.14 -2.03
CA LYS A 168 -19.42 28.69 -1.65
C LYS A 168 -18.27 27.90 -2.25
N ILE A 169 -17.99 28.09 -3.52
CA ILE A 169 -16.89 27.41 -4.21
C ILE A 169 -15.53 27.89 -3.67
N ALA A 170 -15.36 29.19 -3.49
CA ALA A 170 -14.16 29.77 -2.92
C ALA A 170 -13.84 29.18 -1.52
N GLU A 171 -14.84 29.03 -0.69
CA GLU A 171 -14.71 28.44 0.64
C GLU A 171 -14.35 26.95 0.57
N LEU A 172 -15.03 26.19 -0.31
CA LEU A 172 -14.74 24.79 -0.55
C LEU A 172 -13.28 24.58 -0.99
N LEU A 173 -12.82 25.31 -2.00
CA LEU A 173 -11.45 25.23 -2.50
C LEU A 173 -10.42 25.63 -1.42
N ARG A 174 -10.75 26.63 -0.62
CA ARG A 174 -9.89 27.07 0.50
C ARG A 174 -9.79 25.99 1.59
N MET A 175 -10.91 25.35 1.94
CA MET A 175 -10.94 24.24 2.90
C MET A 175 -10.10 23.07 2.43
N GLU A 176 -10.30 22.60 1.19
CA GLU A 176 -9.55 21.46 0.65
C GLU A 176 -8.06 21.77 0.53
N ASN A 177 -7.71 22.98 0.08
CA ASN A 177 -6.31 23.41 0.03
C ASN A 177 -5.69 23.53 1.43
N SER A 178 -6.41 24.04 2.42
CA SER A 178 -5.92 24.14 3.80
C SER A 178 -5.71 22.75 4.40
N LEU A 179 -6.62 21.80 4.15
CA LEU A 179 -6.48 20.42 4.58
C LEU A 179 -5.27 19.74 3.94
N PHE A 180 -5.08 19.93 2.63
CA PHE A 180 -3.89 19.48 1.92
C PHE A 180 -2.61 20.02 2.57
N GLN A 181 -2.51 21.34 2.77
CA GLN A 181 -1.34 21.98 3.37
C GLN A 181 -1.08 21.46 4.79
N THR A 182 -2.14 21.27 5.57
CA THR A 182 -2.02 20.74 6.94
C THR A 182 -1.47 19.30 6.95
N LYS A 183 -2.04 18.43 6.12
CA LYS A 183 -1.56 17.05 5.96
C LYS A 183 -0.12 17.01 5.44
N ARG A 184 0.18 17.84 4.43
CA ARG A 184 1.52 17.95 3.85
C ARG A 184 2.55 18.42 4.86
N ALA A 185 2.24 19.48 5.61
CA ALA A 185 3.13 19.97 6.67
C ALA A 185 3.35 18.93 7.79
N ALA A 186 2.34 18.14 8.13
CA ALA A 186 2.48 17.04 9.09
C ALA A 186 3.44 15.96 8.56
N LEU A 187 3.27 15.55 7.31
CA LEU A 187 4.16 14.62 6.64
C LEU A 187 5.61 15.12 6.62
N GLU A 188 5.82 16.36 6.19
CA GLU A 188 7.15 16.97 6.09
C GLU A 188 7.84 17.09 7.45
N ARG A 189 7.11 17.44 8.51
CA ARG A 189 7.66 17.44 9.88
C ARG A 189 8.10 16.04 10.30
N GLN A 190 7.32 15.01 9.99
CA GLN A 190 7.65 13.64 10.33
C GLN A 190 8.87 13.14 9.53
N LEU A 191 8.91 13.41 8.23
CA LEU A 191 10.07 13.07 7.38
C LEU A 191 11.33 13.79 7.85
N LYS A 192 11.20 15.06 8.20
CA LYS A 192 12.31 15.84 8.80
C LYS A 192 12.79 15.22 10.11
N SER A 193 11.90 14.78 10.98
CA SER A 193 12.29 14.09 12.22
C SER A 193 13.10 12.82 11.96
N PHE A 194 12.78 12.05 10.92
CA PHE A 194 13.60 10.91 10.52
C PHE A 194 14.97 11.35 9.98
N ASP A 195 15.00 12.40 9.17
CA ASP A 195 16.24 12.96 8.61
C ASP A 195 17.18 13.50 9.70
N ASP A 196 16.62 14.19 10.69
CA ASP A 196 17.37 14.67 11.85
C ASP A 196 18.00 13.49 12.64
N GLN A 197 17.25 12.38 12.81
CA GLN A 197 17.76 11.17 13.45
C GLN A 197 18.84 10.48 12.61
N ILE A 198 18.67 10.40 11.30
CA ILE A 198 19.69 9.88 10.37
C ILE A 198 20.97 10.72 10.47
N THR A 199 20.82 12.05 10.49
CA THR A 199 21.95 12.99 10.61
C THR A 199 22.71 12.79 11.94
N GLU A 200 22.00 12.58 13.03
CA GLU A 200 22.63 12.32 14.34
C GLU A 200 23.38 10.99 14.35
N ILE A 201 22.79 9.93 13.78
CA ILE A 201 23.44 8.63 13.63
C ILE A 201 24.67 8.74 12.73
N ASP A 202 24.63 9.54 11.68
CA ASP A 202 25.79 9.78 10.81
C ASP A 202 26.95 10.45 11.56
N ARG A 203 26.65 11.44 12.41
CA ARG A 203 27.65 12.06 13.28
C ARG A 203 28.26 11.08 14.26
N GLU A 204 27.42 10.24 14.89
CA GLU A 204 27.89 9.15 15.77
C GLU A 204 28.82 8.22 15.00
N GLN A 205 28.41 7.79 13.79
CA GLN A 205 29.20 6.89 12.94
C GLN A 205 30.54 7.51 12.56
N ASN A 206 30.58 8.78 12.19
CA ASN A 206 31.80 9.52 11.85
C ASN A 206 32.76 9.60 13.05
N SER A 207 32.22 9.83 14.26
CA SER A 207 33.00 9.81 15.51
C SER A 207 33.61 8.43 15.77
N LEU A 208 32.80 7.35 15.64
CA LEU A 208 33.27 5.98 15.80
C LEU A 208 34.32 5.60 14.75
N GLN A 209 34.19 6.05 13.51
CA GLN A 209 35.18 5.84 12.45
C GLN A 209 36.51 6.54 12.79
N THR A 210 36.45 7.76 13.32
CA THR A 210 37.62 8.51 13.76
C THR A 210 38.33 7.77 14.89
N GLN A 211 37.57 7.28 15.89
CA GLN A 211 38.12 6.48 17.00
C GLN A 211 38.75 5.18 16.49
N LEU A 212 38.09 4.48 15.57
CA LEU A 212 38.62 3.27 14.95
C LEU A 212 39.91 3.55 14.18
N GLY A 213 39.99 4.70 13.50
CA GLY A 213 41.20 5.14 12.79
C GLY A 213 42.37 5.35 13.77
N ALA A 214 42.15 6.05 14.86
CA ALA A 214 43.13 6.27 15.90
C ALA A 214 43.59 4.96 16.58
N GLU A 215 42.61 4.05 16.83
CA GLU A 215 42.90 2.76 17.45
C GLU A 215 43.70 1.82 16.52
N LYS A 216 43.42 1.88 15.20
CA LYS A 216 44.24 1.17 14.20
C LYS A 216 45.66 1.68 14.14
N GLU A 217 45.86 2.99 14.20
CA GLU A 217 47.20 3.56 14.20
C GLU A 217 47.97 3.22 15.51
N ALA A 218 47.32 3.31 16.66
CA ALA A 218 47.89 2.87 17.93
C ALA A 218 48.27 1.37 17.91
N SER A 219 47.43 0.54 17.31
CA SER A 219 47.69 -0.89 17.15
C SER A 219 48.89 -1.15 16.20
N ARG A 220 49.02 -0.36 15.13
CA ARG A 220 50.16 -0.43 14.23
C ARG A 220 51.48 -0.10 14.93
N LEU A 221 51.49 0.99 15.68
CA LEU A 221 52.69 1.38 16.48
C LEU A 221 53.05 0.33 17.52
N LEU A 222 52.05 -0.21 18.22
CA LEU A 222 52.28 -1.27 19.23
C LEU A 222 52.77 -2.57 18.58
N ALA A 223 52.29 -2.92 17.38
CA ALA A 223 52.79 -4.08 16.62
C ALA A 223 54.28 -3.91 16.25
N GLU A 224 54.71 -2.70 15.90
CA GLU A 224 56.11 -2.39 15.65
C GLU A 224 56.94 -2.53 16.92
N GLU A 225 56.44 -2.01 18.06
CA GLU A 225 57.09 -2.15 19.38
C GLU A 225 57.23 -3.62 19.77
N VAL A 226 56.20 -4.44 19.58
CA VAL A 226 56.24 -5.89 19.80
C VAL A 226 57.34 -6.51 18.96
N ARG A 227 57.44 -6.19 17.67
CA ARG A 227 58.42 -6.71 16.75
C ARG A 227 59.86 -6.39 17.21
N VAL A 228 60.10 -5.12 17.59
CA VAL A 228 61.43 -4.68 18.10
C VAL A 228 61.79 -5.41 19.38
N ASN A 229 60.85 -5.54 20.32
CA ASN A 229 61.10 -6.22 21.62
C ASN A 229 61.28 -7.74 21.45
N GLU A 230 60.58 -8.37 20.48
CA GLU A 230 60.81 -9.78 20.13
C GLU A 230 62.24 -10.00 19.60
N ALA A 231 62.74 -9.12 18.73
CA ALA A 231 64.10 -9.16 18.25
C ALA A 231 65.13 -8.95 19.39
N GLY A 232 64.79 -8.04 20.36
CA GLY A 232 65.58 -7.82 21.58
C GLY A 232 65.58 -9.03 22.50
N GLN A 233 64.49 -9.74 22.61
CA GLN A 233 64.38 -10.99 23.40
C GLN A 233 65.28 -12.10 22.82
N GLN A 234 65.32 -12.26 21.49
CA GLN A 234 66.20 -13.21 20.83
C GLN A 234 67.66 -12.93 21.13
N ARG A 235 68.03 -11.65 21.32
CA ARG A 235 69.35 -11.20 21.71
C ARG A 235 69.59 -11.19 23.22
N GLN A 236 68.63 -11.69 24.03
CA GLN A 236 68.66 -11.74 25.49
C GLN A 236 68.73 -10.35 26.17
N VAL A 237 68.39 -9.27 25.48
CA VAL A 237 68.35 -7.90 26.00
C VAL A 237 67.00 -7.55 26.62
N VAL A 238 65.93 -8.24 26.21
CA VAL A 238 64.53 -7.99 26.65
C VAL A 238 64.00 -9.25 27.35
N THR A 239 63.24 -9.09 28.42
CA THR A 239 62.66 -10.21 29.17
C THR A 239 61.39 -10.76 28.44
N LYS A 240 61.17 -12.06 28.55
CA LYS A 240 59.95 -12.71 28.03
C LYS A 240 58.66 -12.11 28.61
N VAL A 241 58.71 -11.71 29.88
CA VAL A 241 57.56 -11.09 30.59
C VAL A 241 57.15 -9.79 29.91
N GLN A 242 58.14 -8.96 29.54
CA GLN A 242 57.87 -7.69 28.84
C GLN A 242 57.25 -7.90 27.45
N VAL A 243 57.79 -8.85 26.66
CA VAL A 243 57.20 -9.19 25.35
C VAL A 243 55.73 -9.71 25.49
N LEU A 244 55.47 -10.55 26.50
CA LEU A 244 54.13 -11.06 26.79
C LEU A 244 53.18 -9.95 27.26
N ALA A 245 53.64 -8.94 27.97
CA ALA A 245 52.85 -7.77 28.36
C ALA A 245 52.44 -6.95 27.15
N LEU A 246 53.36 -6.68 26.21
CA LEU A 246 53.09 -5.98 24.96
C LEU A 246 52.11 -6.76 24.06
N LYS A 247 52.28 -8.09 23.97
CA LYS A 247 51.36 -8.94 23.23
C LYS A 247 49.92 -8.92 23.80
N ARG A 248 49.79 -8.89 25.13
CA ARG A 248 48.47 -8.73 25.77
C ARG A 248 47.87 -7.37 25.42
N ALA A 249 48.65 -6.29 25.55
CA ALA A 249 48.18 -4.96 25.13
C ALA A 249 47.78 -4.91 23.65
N GLN A 250 48.49 -5.61 22.77
CA GLN A 250 48.14 -5.75 21.35
C GLN A 250 46.78 -6.43 21.18
N GLN A 251 46.52 -7.54 21.90
CA GLN A 251 45.23 -8.22 21.85
C GLN A 251 44.09 -7.34 22.38
N GLU A 252 44.31 -6.55 23.43
CA GLU A 252 43.34 -5.58 23.94
C GLU A 252 42.99 -4.51 22.88
N ARG A 253 44.01 -4.00 22.15
CA ARG A 253 43.77 -3.06 21.04
C ARG A 253 42.95 -3.69 19.91
N LEU A 254 43.26 -4.92 19.52
CA LEU A 254 42.50 -5.64 18.49
C LEU A 254 41.05 -5.88 18.94
N ALA A 255 40.83 -6.25 20.20
CA ALA A 255 39.47 -6.39 20.75
C ALA A 255 38.71 -5.06 20.71
N ARG A 256 39.39 -3.94 21.06
CA ARG A 256 38.78 -2.61 20.98
C ARG A 256 38.41 -2.20 19.52
N GLN A 257 39.27 -2.51 18.57
CA GLN A 257 38.95 -2.30 17.13
C GLN A 257 37.72 -3.11 16.70
N ALA A 258 37.63 -4.37 17.12
CA ALA A 258 36.46 -5.21 16.80
C ALA A 258 35.18 -4.66 17.46
N GLU A 259 35.26 -4.16 18.70
CA GLU A 259 34.14 -3.51 19.39
C GLU A 259 33.64 -2.26 18.63
N LEU A 260 34.56 -1.37 18.24
CA LEU A 260 34.28 -0.18 17.46
C LEU A 260 33.70 -0.54 16.08
N GLY A 261 34.25 -1.56 15.41
CA GLY A 261 33.72 -2.08 14.15
C GLY A 261 32.27 -2.58 14.30
N GLY A 262 31.99 -3.30 15.37
CA GLY A 262 30.65 -3.74 15.74
C GLY A 262 29.68 -2.57 16.02
N ALA A 263 30.17 -1.53 16.71
CA ALA A 263 29.39 -0.32 16.96
C ALA A 263 29.02 0.42 15.66
N ILE A 264 29.98 0.55 14.73
CA ILE A 264 29.77 1.15 13.42
C ILE A 264 28.73 0.34 12.61
N ALA A 265 28.80 -1.00 12.65
CA ALA A 265 27.84 -1.85 11.96
C ALA A 265 26.42 -1.67 12.52
N ARG A 266 26.28 -1.62 13.85
CA ARG A 266 24.98 -1.34 14.50
C ARG A 266 24.44 0.05 14.17
N SER A 267 25.30 1.07 14.16
CA SER A 267 24.94 2.44 13.78
C SER A 267 24.42 2.48 12.33
N ARG A 268 25.12 1.81 11.41
CA ARG A 268 24.67 1.70 9.99
C ARG A 268 23.33 1.01 9.87
N GLN A 269 23.11 -0.07 10.59
CA GLN A 269 21.82 -0.77 10.59
C GLN A 269 20.68 0.14 11.10
N ARG A 270 20.90 0.91 12.18
CA ARG A 270 19.92 1.88 12.68
C ARG A 270 19.62 2.97 11.64
N MET A 271 20.63 3.45 10.92
CA MET A 271 20.43 4.43 9.84
C MET A 271 19.52 3.90 8.74
N GLU A 272 19.76 2.67 8.28
CA GLU A 272 18.91 2.03 7.25
C GLU A 272 17.48 1.78 7.75
N GLU A 273 17.32 1.47 9.02
CA GLU A 273 16.00 1.34 9.63
C GLU A 273 15.21 2.66 9.57
N PHE A 274 15.83 3.81 9.89
CA PHE A 274 15.15 5.11 9.79
C PHE A 274 14.87 5.51 8.35
N ARG A 275 15.75 5.20 7.40
CA ARG A 275 15.50 5.40 5.96
C ARG A 275 14.29 4.59 5.48
N SER A 276 14.23 3.34 5.90
CA SER A 276 13.10 2.47 5.57
C SER A 276 11.80 2.96 6.19
N ARG A 277 11.83 3.43 7.45
CA ARG A 277 10.67 4.03 8.13
C ARG A 277 10.19 5.30 7.42
N ALA A 278 11.10 6.18 7.00
CA ALA A 278 10.77 7.38 6.25
C ALA A 278 10.07 7.05 4.92
N THR A 279 10.61 6.08 4.19
CA THR A 279 10.03 5.61 2.93
C THR A 279 8.65 4.98 3.16
N ALA A 280 8.52 4.11 4.15
CA ALA A 280 7.24 3.47 4.50
C ALA A 280 6.17 4.52 4.89
N PHE A 281 6.54 5.52 5.69
CA PHE A 281 5.64 6.57 6.11
C PHE A 281 5.14 7.43 4.93
N ARG A 282 6.04 7.77 4.01
CA ARG A 282 5.68 8.46 2.77
C ARG A 282 4.73 7.62 1.91
N ASN A 283 5.05 6.34 1.71
CA ASN A 283 4.22 5.44 0.91
C ASN A 283 2.84 5.25 1.55
N GLN A 284 2.77 5.14 2.87
CA GLN A 284 1.50 5.05 3.60
C GLN A 284 0.64 6.30 3.39
N TYR A 285 1.24 7.50 3.41
CA TYR A 285 0.52 8.74 3.13
C TYR A 285 -0.11 8.72 1.73
N MET A 286 0.68 8.35 0.71
CA MET A 286 0.22 8.26 -0.68
C MET A 286 -0.87 7.19 -0.85
N GLN A 287 -0.67 6.03 -0.25
CA GLN A 287 -1.63 4.91 -0.31
C GLN A 287 -2.96 5.27 0.36
N THR A 288 -2.91 5.89 1.54
CA THR A 288 -4.15 6.33 2.23
C THR A 288 -4.96 7.29 1.34
N ALA A 289 -4.29 8.22 0.65
CA ALA A 289 -4.96 9.12 -0.27
C ALA A 289 -5.54 8.39 -1.50
N ALA A 290 -4.81 7.42 -2.05
CA ALA A 290 -5.28 6.60 -3.17
C ALA A 290 -6.49 5.73 -2.78
N ASP A 291 -6.47 5.14 -1.59
CA ASP A 291 -7.58 4.35 -1.06
C ASP A 291 -8.83 5.21 -0.85
N GLU A 292 -8.68 6.41 -0.25
CA GLU A 292 -9.78 7.38 -0.09
C GLU A 292 -10.32 7.91 -1.45
N LEU A 293 -9.49 7.94 -2.50
CA LEU A 293 -9.89 8.36 -3.84
C LEU A 293 -10.71 7.30 -4.55
N SER A 294 -10.49 6.02 -4.24
CA SER A 294 -11.18 4.89 -4.87
C SER A 294 -12.57 4.61 -4.29
N THR A 295 -12.92 5.21 -3.15
CA THR A 295 -14.22 5.08 -2.45
C THR A 295 -15.15 6.23 -2.77
#